data_b70ace81002cc19eaccb4a857cdbece5
#
_entry.id   b70ace81002cc19eaccb4a857cdbece5
#
_cell.length_a   1.000
_cell.length_b   1.000
_cell.length_c   1.000
_cell.angle_alpha   90.00
_cell.angle_beta   90.00
_cell.angle_gamma   90.00
#
_symmetry.space_group_name_H-M   'P 1'
#
loop_
_entity.id
_entity.type
_entity.pdbx_description
1 polymer ?
#
loop_
_entity_poly.entity_id
_entity_poly.type
_entity_poly.pdbx_seq_one_letter_code
_entity_poly.pdbx_strand_id
1 'polypeptide(L)'
;MKKEHLSRRRFLCSAAVLAGGLSLFGPSAVLASPAMTCAESQGLPPFIDPRGWSGEAWKAALPVFKNILAHHFVTGLADGTLPQDVFAHYIRQDALYLESYARTMSAIAVRLPKQEQRDLMTGFIKDTLAAERYMHELYQSMNEKLLPPVPAKASPTCQLYMSYEARLAATAPVEVACAVILPCFTVYQQTGAHLLAARKKHGTPYKDWIDAYADPSFDKATRAAVALCDELAAATTPAVRARMTEAYVTATRMEWMFWDSAWKKEGWPV
;
A
#
# COMPACT_ATOMS: atom_id res chain seq x y z
N MET A 1 29.06 -22.70 10.27
CA MET A 1 27.94 -21.95 10.88
C MET A 1 26.80 -21.98 9.89
N LYS A 2 25.73 -22.70 10.19
CA LYS A 2 24.52 -22.79 9.36
C LYS A 2 23.78 -21.44 9.44
N LYS A 3 23.65 -20.72 8.31
CA LYS A 3 22.70 -19.60 8.19
C LYS A 3 21.31 -20.20 8.34
N GLU A 4 20.66 -19.94 9.46
CA GLU A 4 19.24 -20.21 9.63
C GLU A 4 18.49 -19.30 8.65
N HIS A 5 17.83 -19.90 7.68
CA HIS A 5 16.82 -19.23 6.86
C HIS A 5 15.73 -18.74 7.80
N LEU A 6 15.72 -17.43 8.09
CA LEU A 6 14.58 -16.80 8.79
C LEU A 6 13.33 -17.06 7.94
N SER A 7 12.46 -17.89 8.49
CA SER A 7 11.24 -18.34 7.84
C SER A 7 10.34 -17.13 7.52
N ARG A 8 9.93 -17.00 6.25
CA ARG A 8 8.96 -16.05 5.69
C ARG A 8 7.66 -15.91 6.50
N ARG A 9 7.34 -16.90 7.33
CA ARG A 9 6.19 -16.91 8.25
C ARG A 9 6.24 -15.86 9.37
N ARG A 10 7.37 -15.22 9.64
CA ARG A 10 7.49 -14.21 10.70
C ARG A 10 7.12 -12.79 10.25
N PHE A 11 7.12 -12.53 8.97
CA PHE A 11 6.80 -11.21 8.44
C PHE A 11 5.31 -10.82 8.58
N LEU A 12 4.41 -11.82 8.59
CA LEU A 12 2.97 -11.59 8.48
C LEU A 12 2.12 -12.34 9.53
N CYS A 13 2.71 -13.02 10.52
CA CYS A 13 2.01 -13.88 11.47
C CYS A 13 1.68 -13.24 12.83
N SER A 14 1.58 -11.93 12.96
CA SER A 14 1.22 -11.28 14.25
C SER A 14 -0.23 -10.79 14.36
N ALA A 15 -1.07 -11.03 13.38
CA ALA A 15 -2.47 -10.58 13.38
C ALA A 15 -3.50 -11.71 13.55
N ALA A 16 -3.20 -12.73 14.32
CA ALA A 16 -4.17 -13.76 14.65
C ALA A 16 -4.14 -14.07 16.14
N VAL A 17 -4.90 -13.35 16.93
CA VAL A 17 -5.66 -13.80 18.12
C VAL A 17 -6.40 -12.57 18.67
N LEU A 18 -7.70 -12.56 18.49
CA LEU A 18 -8.79 -12.16 19.38
C LEU A 18 -10.03 -11.74 18.57
N ALA A 19 -10.87 -12.70 18.27
CA ALA A 19 -12.29 -12.44 18.05
C ALA A 19 -13.10 -13.71 18.34
N GLY A 20 -13.29 -13.98 19.64
CA GLY A 20 -14.35 -14.82 20.14
C GLY A 20 -15.45 -13.91 20.71
N GLY A 21 -16.46 -13.62 19.95
CA GLY A 21 -17.65 -12.89 20.39
C GLY A 21 -18.86 -13.45 19.69
N LEU A 22 -19.64 -14.29 20.38
CA LEU A 22 -20.98 -14.71 19.96
C LEU A 22 -21.89 -13.48 19.84
N SER A 23 -22.48 -13.26 18.69
CA SER A 23 -23.62 -12.35 18.51
C SER A 23 -24.81 -13.14 18.01
N LEU A 24 -25.78 -13.30 18.88
CA LEU A 24 -27.16 -13.70 18.57
C LEU A 24 -27.90 -12.45 18.07
N PHE A 25 -28.19 -12.36 16.77
CA PHE A 25 -29.23 -11.49 16.25
C PHE A 25 -29.97 -12.20 15.11
N GLY A 26 -31.30 -12.14 15.19
CA GLY A 26 -32.26 -12.79 14.30
C GLY A 26 -32.29 -12.17 12.88
N PRO A 27 -33.06 -12.79 11.95
CA PRO A 27 -33.01 -12.44 10.54
C PRO A 27 -33.76 -11.13 10.25
N SER A 28 -33.07 -10.08 9.93
CA SER A 28 -33.64 -8.90 9.28
C SER A 28 -33.68 -9.14 7.77
N ALA A 29 -34.84 -8.94 7.17
CA ALA A 29 -35.07 -9.08 5.75
C ALA A 29 -34.14 -8.15 4.95
N VAL A 30 -33.19 -8.73 4.22
CA VAL A 30 -32.35 -8.04 3.25
C VAL A 30 -33.18 -7.81 1.99
N LEU A 31 -33.58 -6.56 1.72
CA LEU A 31 -34.09 -6.16 0.42
C LEU A 31 -32.98 -6.39 -0.63
N ALA A 32 -33.23 -7.33 -1.53
CA ALA A 32 -32.34 -7.63 -2.63
C ALA A 32 -32.18 -6.38 -3.53
N SER A 33 -30.99 -5.78 -3.50
CA SER A 33 -30.61 -4.77 -4.48
C SER A 33 -30.41 -5.43 -5.86
N PRO A 34 -30.71 -4.73 -6.97
CA PRO A 34 -30.61 -5.31 -8.32
C PRO A 34 -29.19 -5.82 -8.59
N ALA A 35 -29.11 -7.02 -9.14
CA ALA A 35 -27.86 -7.63 -9.54
C ALA A 35 -27.12 -6.73 -10.55
N MET A 36 -25.88 -6.40 -10.26
CA MET A 36 -24.99 -5.67 -11.17
C MET A 36 -24.79 -6.44 -12.47
N THR A 37 -24.75 -5.73 -13.60
CA THR A 37 -24.41 -6.32 -14.89
C THR A 37 -22.92 -6.69 -14.92
N CYS A 38 -22.60 -7.79 -15.57
CA CYS A 38 -21.22 -8.34 -15.69
C CYS A 38 -20.21 -7.34 -16.31
N ALA A 39 -20.67 -6.26 -16.94
CA ALA A 39 -19.84 -5.23 -17.58
C ALA A 39 -19.27 -4.20 -16.56
N GLU A 40 -19.91 -4.03 -15.40
CA GLU A 40 -19.48 -3.03 -14.40
C GLU A 40 -18.36 -3.55 -13.47
N SER A 41 -18.17 -4.87 -13.40
CA SER A 41 -17.11 -5.51 -12.59
C SER A 41 -15.79 -5.69 -13.35
N GLN A 42 -15.72 -5.40 -14.64
CA GLN A 42 -14.52 -5.59 -15.45
C GLN A 42 -13.45 -4.53 -15.09
N GLY A 43 -12.42 -4.96 -14.35
CA GLY A 43 -11.24 -4.15 -14.02
C GLY A 43 -11.16 -3.63 -12.59
N LEU A 44 -12.15 -3.95 -11.73
CA LEU A 44 -12.06 -3.66 -10.30
C LEU A 44 -11.36 -4.79 -9.54
N PRO A 45 -10.45 -4.47 -8.62
CA PRO A 45 -9.90 -5.45 -7.71
C PRO A 45 -11.00 -6.13 -6.87
N PRO A 46 -10.86 -7.41 -6.51
CA PRO A 46 -11.89 -8.17 -5.80
C PRO A 46 -12.18 -7.68 -4.38
N PHE A 47 -11.38 -6.76 -3.86
CA PHE A 47 -11.56 -6.12 -2.56
C PHE A 47 -12.23 -4.75 -2.63
N ILE A 48 -12.56 -4.24 -3.82
CA ILE A 48 -13.24 -2.96 -4.03
C ILE A 48 -14.74 -3.21 -4.19
N ASP A 49 -15.57 -2.57 -3.35
CA ASP A 49 -17.02 -2.52 -3.60
C ASP A 49 -17.30 -1.50 -4.72
N PRO A 50 -17.80 -1.94 -5.89
CA PRO A 50 -18.10 -1.05 -7.00
C PRO A 50 -19.16 0.02 -6.69
N ARG A 51 -19.93 -0.16 -5.62
CA ARG A 51 -20.98 0.77 -5.15
C ARG A 51 -20.49 1.66 -4.00
N GLY A 52 -19.34 1.34 -3.41
CA GLY A 52 -18.69 2.12 -2.35
C GLY A 52 -17.89 3.30 -2.90
N TRP A 53 -17.46 4.17 -2.01
CA TRP A 53 -16.54 5.26 -2.34
C TRP A 53 -15.23 4.72 -2.96
N SER A 54 -14.75 3.61 -2.46
CA SER A 54 -13.52 2.97 -2.99
C SER A 54 -13.63 2.59 -4.45
N GLY A 55 -14.84 2.19 -4.92
CA GLY A 55 -15.11 1.93 -6.33
C GLY A 55 -15.00 3.18 -7.20
N GLU A 56 -15.51 4.32 -6.74
CA GLU A 56 -15.39 5.61 -7.42
C GLU A 56 -13.93 6.09 -7.45
N ALA A 57 -13.24 6.02 -6.31
CA ALA A 57 -11.85 6.43 -6.15
C ALA A 57 -10.91 5.58 -7.03
N TRP A 58 -11.09 4.27 -7.06
CA TRP A 58 -10.32 3.36 -7.92
C TRP A 58 -10.54 3.67 -9.41
N LYS A 59 -11.80 3.85 -9.84
CA LYS A 59 -12.11 4.23 -11.23
C LYS A 59 -11.42 5.52 -11.63
N ALA A 60 -11.41 6.52 -10.75
CA ALA A 60 -10.74 7.80 -11.00
C ALA A 60 -9.21 7.66 -11.08
N ALA A 61 -8.61 6.75 -10.31
CA ALA A 61 -7.16 6.50 -10.30
C ALA A 61 -6.71 5.49 -11.39
N LEU A 62 -7.63 4.73 -11.99
CA LEU A 62 -7.32 3.65 -12.92
C LEU A 62 -6.38 4.04 -14.08
N PRO A 63 -6.48 5.23 -14.70
CA PRO A 63 -5.52 5.63 -15.74
C PRO A 63 -4.09 5.72 -15.22
N VAL A 64 -3.91 6.22 -13.99
CA VAL A 64 -2.58 6.31 -13.35
C VAL A 64 -2.08 4.91 -13.01
N PHE A 65 -2.94 4.05 -12.45
CA PHE A 65 -2.58 2.67 -12.12
C PHE A 65 -2.14 1.86 -13.35
N LYS A 66 -2.81 2.03 -14.50
CA LYS A 66 -2.38 1.41 -15.77
C LYS A 66 -0.97 1.85 -16.17
N ASN A 67 -0.64 3.13 -15.98
CA ASN A 67 0.70 3.64 -16.24
C ASN A 67 1.74 3.08 -15.25
N ILE A 68 1.36 2.81 -14.00
CA ILE A 68 2.22 2.11 -13.03
C ILE A 68 2.56 0.71 -13.56
N LEU A 69 1.58 -0.09 -13.96
CA LEU A 69 1.81 -1.44 -14.47
C LEU A 69 2.66 -1.48 -15.74
N ALA A 70 2.59 -0.43 -16.56
CA ALA A 70 3.40 -0.30 -17.80
C ALA A 70 4.79 0.32 -17.54
N HIS A 71 5.09 0.75 -16.32
CA HIS A 71 6.36 1.41 -16.01
C HIS A 71 7.54 0.43 -16.08
N HIS A 72 8.67 0.90 -16.63
CA HIS A 72 9.89 0.07 -16.82
C HIS A 72 10.41 -0.56 -15.53
N PHE A 73 10.27 0.11 -14.39
CA PHE A 73 10.60 -0.46 -13.09
C PHE A 73 9.75 -1.71 -12.81
N VAL A 74 8.44 -1.60 -12.95
CA VAL A 74 7.48 -2.67 -12.66
C VAL A 74 7.63 -3.83 -13.63
N THR A 75 7.73 -3.55 -14.93
CA THR A 75 7.94 -4.60 -15.95
C THR A 75 9.29 -5.29 -15.76
N GLY A 76 10.34 -4.55 -15.39
CA GLY A 76 11.66 -5.09 -15.09
C GLY A 76 11.70 -6.01 -13.85
N LEU A 77 10.84 -5.76 -12.85
CA LEU A 77 10.66 -6.69 -11.73
C LEU A 77 10.11 -8.04 -12.19
N ALA A 78 9.08 -8.04 -13.06
CA ALA A 78 8.46 -9.25 -13.59
C ALA A 78 9.43 -10.04 -14.46
N ASP A 79 10.14 -9.35 -15.33
CA ASP A 79 11.09 -9.93 -16.29
C ASP A 79 12.44 -10.31 -15.68
N GLY A 80 12.76 -9.81 -14.48
CA GLY A 80 14.07 -9.94 -13.86
C GLY A 80 15.16 -9.10 -14.52
N THR A 81 14.78 -8.12 -15.34
CA THR A 81 15.70 -7.23 -16.07
C THR A 81 15.97 -5.91 -15.38
N LEU A 82 15.25 -5.60 -14.29
CA LEU A 82 15.49 -4.40 -13.50
C LEU A 82 16.95 -4.39 -13.00
N PRO A 83 17.73 -3.30 -13.22
CA PRO A 83 19.08 -3.22 -12.67
C PRO A 83 19.09 -3.29 -11.13
N GLN A 84 20.05 -4.03 -10.57
CA GLN A 84 20.13 -4.23 -9.13
C GLN A 84 20.39 -2.93 -8.35
N ASP A 85 21.14 -2.00 -8.92
CA ASP A 85 21.41 -0.68 -8.31
C ASP A 85 20.17 0.22 -8.29
N VAL A 86 19.28 0.09 -9.28
CA VAL A 86 17.96 0.75 -9.31
C VAL A 86 17.07 0.17 -8.22
N PHE A 87 17.03 -1.15 -8.09
CA PHE A 87 16.29 -1.81 -7.02
C PHE A 87 16.83 -1.47 -5.62
N ALA A 88 18.16 -1.41 -5.46
CA ALA A 88 18.78 -0.99 -4.21
C ALA A 88 18.41 0.46 -3.84
N HIS A 89 18.38 1.36 -4.83
CA HIS A 89 17.91 2.72 -4.61
C HIS A 89 16.45 2.76 -4.16
N TYR A 90 15.58 2.00 -4.83
CA TYR A 90 14.16 1.86 -4.44
C TYR A 90 14.02 1.43 -2.98
N ILE A 91 14.67 0.33 -2.58
CA ILE A 91 14.58 -0.21 -1.21
C ILE A 91 15.02 0.82 -0.16
N ARG A 92 16.03 1.64 -0.45
CA ARG A 92 16.46 2.72 0.45
C ARG A 92 15.41 3.80 0.62
N GLN A 93 14.79 4.21 -0.49
CA GLN A 93 13.72 5.22 -0.44
C GLN A 93 12.47 4.68 0.24
N ASP A 94 12.15 3.42 -0.01
CA ASP A 94 11.00 2.74 0.58
C ASP A 94 11.13 2.59 2.11
N ALA A 95 12.32 2.27 2.63
CA ALA A 95 12.56 2.23 4.07
C ALA A 95 12.30 3.60 4.75
N LEU A 96 12.76 4.70 4.14
CA LEU A 96 12.50 6.06 4.63
C LEU A 96 11.02 6.42 4.56
N TYR A 97 10.36 6.03 3.46
CA TYR A 97 8.93 6.23 3.28
C TYR A 97 8.12 5.47 4.35
N LEU A 98 8.39 4.19 4.58
CA LEU A 98 7.66 3.36 5.55
C LEU A 98 7.81 3.86 6.99
N GLU A 99 8.99 4.38 7.38
CA GLU A 99 9.18 5.04 8.69
C GLU A 99 8.25 6.26 8.82
N SER A 100 8.20 7.12 7.80
CA SER A 100 7.32 8.29 7.77
C SER A 100 5.83 7.90 7.73
N TYR A 101 5.51 6.87 6.96
CA TYR A 101 4.16 6.34 6.80
C TYR A 101 3.59 5.80 8.12
N ALA A 102 4.39 5.08 8.91
CA ALA A 102 4.00 4.63 10.24
C ALA A 102 3.68 5.80 11.19
N ARG A 103 4.46 6.89 11.13
CA ARG A 103 4.21 8.12 11.89
C ARG A 103 2.92 8.81 11.43
N THR A 104 2.71 8.87 10.12
CA THR A 104 1.49 9.42 9.51
C THR A 104 0.25 8.64 9.96
N MET A 105 0.28 7.31 9.91
CA MET A 105 -0.81 6.48 10.42
C MET A 105 -1.04 6.65 11.92
N SER A 106 0.02 6.86 12.72
CA SER A 106 -0.12 7.13 14.16
C SER A 106 -0.86 8.46 14.40
N ALA A 107 -0.58 9.50 13.62
CA ALA A 107 -1.29 10.77 13.69
C ALA A 107 -2.78 10.65 13.25
N ILE A 108 -3.08 9.73 12.33
CA ILE A 108 -4.45 9.41 11.91
C ILE A 108 -5.18 8.61 12.99
N ALA A 109 -4.52 7.61 13.58
CA ALA A 109 -5.11 6.68 14.55
C ALA A 109 -5.79 7.40 15.72
N VAL A 110 -5.15 8.40 16.32
CA VAL A 110 -5.68 9.16 17.44
C VAL A 110 -6.92 9.99 17.10
N ARG A 111 -7.20 10.21 15.82
CA ARG A 111 -8.31 11.01 15.31
C ARG A 111 -9.51 10.18 14.88
N LEU A 112 -9.35 8.84 14.78
CA LEU A 112 -10.44 7.93 14.38
C LEU A 112 -11.50 7.86 15.48
N PRO A 113 -12.80 7.97 15.13
CA PRO A 113 -13.88 8.11 16.12
C PRO A 113 -14.14 6.82 16.91
N LYS A 114 -14.01 5.63 16.28
CA LYS A 114 -14.32 4.35 16.91
C LYS A 114 -13.08 3.63 17.42
N GLN A 115 -13.23 2.88 18.52
CA GLN A 115 -12.12 2.10 19.09
C GLN A 115 -11.62 1.04 18.11
N GLU A 116 -12.54 0.34 17.44
CA GLU A 116 -12.21 -0.72 16.48
C GLU A 116 -11.39 -0.19 15.30
N GLN A 117 -11.67 1.04 14.86
CA GLN A 117 -10.90 1.72 13.80
C GLN A 117 -9.49 2.08 14.28
N ARG A 118 -9.34 2.51 15.55
CA ARG A 118 -8.03 2.81 16.16
C ARG A 118 -7.20 1.54 16.33
N ASP A 119 -7.83 0.44 16.77
CA ASP A 119 -7.17 -0.86 16.91
C ASP A 119 -6.70 -1.40 15.57
N LEU A 120 -7.54 -1.28 14.52
CA LEU A 120 -7.18 -1.64 13.16
C LEU A 120 -5.99 -0.84 12.66
N MET A 121 -6.02 0.48 12.81
CA MET A 121 -4.90 1.35 12.41
C MET A 121 -3.61 1.04 13.18
N THR A 122 -3.72 0.71 14.46
CA THR A 122 -2.58 0.26 15.29
C THR A 122 -1.97 -1.04 14.74
N GLY A 123 -2.81 -1.95 14.25
CA GLY A 123 -2.36 -3.15 13.53
C GLY A 123 -1.55 -2.80 12.29
N PHE A 124 -2.05 -1.91 11.45
CA PHE A 124 -1.34 -1.44 10.25
C PHE A 124 0.00 -0.78 10.58
N ILE A 125 0.06 0.05 11.62
CA ILE A 125 1.33 0.66 12.09
C ILE A 125 2.35 -0.41 12.45
N LYS A 126 1.93 -1.42 13.23
CA LYS A 126 2.81 -2.53 13.62
C LYS A 126 3.35 -3.30 12.42
N ASP A 127 2.48 -3.60 11.45
CA ASP A 127 2.85 -4.34 10.24
C ASP A 127 3.80 -3.49 9.36
N THR A 128 3.56 -2.18 9.24
CA THR A 128 4.44 -1.25 8.51
C THR A 128 5.83 -1.17 9.14
N LEU A 129 5.93 -1.09 10.47
CA LEU A 129 7.23 -1.10 11.17
C LEU A 129 7.97 -2.45 11.02
N ALA A 130 7.23 -3.55 10.84
CA ALA A 130 7.83 -4.84 10.51
C ALA A 130 8.33 -4.87 9.07
N ALA A 131 7.58 -4.28 8.13
CA ALA A 131 7.98 -4.14 6.73
C ALA A 131 9.23 -3.27 6.58
N GLU A 132 9.30 -2.15 7.29
CA GLU A 132 10.47 -1.26 7.31
C GLU A 132 11.73 -2.01 7.78
N ARG A 133 11.65 -2.78 8.88
CA ARG A 133 12.77 -3.61 9.32
C ARG A 133 13.20 -4.65 8.28
N TYR A 134 12.24 -5.29 7.61
CA TYR A 134 12.53 -6.22 6.52
C TYR A 134 13.24 -5.53 5.35
N MET A 135 12.82 -4.32 4.97
CA MET A 135 13.50 -3.54 3.93
C MET A 135 14.95 -3.21 4.31
N HIS A 136 15.22 -2.91 5.58
CA HIS A 136 16.59 -2.74 6.08
C HIS A 136 17.41 -4.03 5.97
N GLU A 137 16.86 -5.17 6.38
CA GLU A 137 17.53 -6.47 6.28
C GLU A 137 17.80 -6.85 4.81
N LEU A 138 16.83 -6.64 3.93
CA LEU A 138 16.98 -6.86 2.50
C LEU A 138 18.09 -5.99 1.91
N TYR A 139 18.11 -4.70 2.25
CA TYR A 139 19.13 -3.77 1.83
C TYR A 139 20.53 -4.22 2.27
N GLN A 140 20.71 -4.63 3.53
CA GLN A 140 21.97 -5.12 4.06
C GLN A 140 22.44 -6.42 3.39
N SER A 141 21.53 -7.23 2.89
CA SER A 141 21.86 -8.48 2.17
C SER A 141 22.34 -8.24 0.75
N MET A 142 22.16 -7.04 0.19
CA MET A 142 22.60 -6.69 -1.14
C MET A 142 24.13 -6.48 -1.17
N ASN A 143 24.71 -6.59 -2.38
CA ASN A 143 26.14 -6.41 -2.53
C ASN A 143 26.57 -5.00 -2.08
N GLU A 144 27.52 -4.89 -1.14
CA GLU A 144 28.03 -3.62 -0.59
C GLU A 144 28.49 -2.62 -1.66
N LYS A 145 28.95 -3.10 -2.83
CA LYS A 145 29.32 -2.24 -3.96
C LYS A 145 28.14 -1.45 -4.56
N LEU A 146 26.92 -1.91 -4.32
CA LEU A 146 25.70 -1.23 -4.76
C LEU A 146 25.20 -0.19 -3.75
N LEU A 147 25.76 -0.19 -2.55
CA LEU A 147 25.33 0.60 -1.41
C LEU A 147 26.28 1.79 -1.23
N PRO A 148 25.79 3.03 -1.35
CA PRO A 148 26.61 4.17 -0.98
C PRO A 148 26.93 4.15 0.52
N PRO A 149 28.13 4.57 0.93
CA PRO A 149 28.60 4.48 2.32
C PRO A 149 27.93 5.47 3.28
N VAL A 150 27.13 6.40 2.77
CA VAL A 150 26.43 7.44 3.58
C VAL A 150 25.00 7.07 3.89
N PRO A 151 24.43 7.57 5.02
CA PRO A 151 23.02 7.40 5.31
C PRO A 151 22.12 7.84 4.16
N ALA A 152 21.05 7.09 3.93
CA ALA A 152 20.08 7.47 2.90
C ALA A 152 19.44 8.82 3.23
N LYS A 153 19.32 9.66 2.20
CA LYS A 153 18.45 10.85 2.24
C LYS A 153 17.26 10.61 1.34
N ALA A 154 16.10 11.08 1.77
CA ALA A 154 14.92 11.03 0.93
C ALA A 154 15.17 11.83 -0.36
N SER A 155 14.84 11.23 -1.51
CA SER A 155 14.83 11.95 -2.78
C SER A 155 13.75 13.03 -2.78
N PRO A 156 13.81 14.03 -3.69
CA PRO A 156 12.74 15.02 -3.81
C PRO A 156 11.33 14.41 -3.89
N THR A 157 11.15 13.37 -4.68
CA THR A 157 9.87 12.68 -4.82
C THR A 157 9.46 11.95 -3.55
N CYS A 158 10.35 11.20 -2.91
CA CYS A 158 10.09 10.54 -1.64
C CYS A 158 9.70 11.57 -0.56
N GLN A 159 10.44 12.69 -0.45
CA GLN A 159 10.15 13.77 0.47
C GLN A 159 8.79 14.42 0.18
N LEU A 160 8.45 14.64 -1.09
CA LEU A 160 7.15 15.18 -1.51
C LEU A 160 6.01 14.27 -1.05
N TYR A 161 6.12 12.96 -1.28
CA TYR A 161 5.07 12.00 -0.93
C TYR A 161 4.87 11.94 0.59
N MET A 162 5.95 11.76 1.36
CA MET A 162 5.89 11.79 2.83
C MET A 162 5.27 13.09 3.36
N SER A 163 5.67 14.23 2.80
CA SER A 163 5.17 15.55 3.23
C SER A 163 3.69 15.74 2.89
N TYR A 164 3.24 15.25 1.75
CA TYR A 164 1.83 15.32 1.34
C TYR A 164 0.93 14.53 2.29
N GLU A 165 1.28 13.28 2.59
CA GLU A 165 0.55 12.43 3.53
C GLU A 165 0.54 13.02 4.94
N ALA A 166 1.70 13.41 5.46
CA ALA A 166 1.83 14.01 6.79
C ALA A 166 1.00 15.31 6.91
N ARG A 167 1.01 16.16 5.87
CA ARG A 167 0.18 17.38 5.84
C ARG A 167 -1.30 17.05 5.92
N LEU A 168 -1.79 16.10 5.12
CA LEU A 168 -3.22 15.73 5.17
C LEU A 168 -3.58 15.04 6.49
N ALA A 169 -2.69 14.20 7.04
CA ALA A 169 -2.88 13.61 8.34
C ALA A 169 -3.01 14.66 9.47
N ALA A 170 -2.30 15.79 9.36
CA ALA A 170 -2.33 16.84 10.36
C ALA A 170 -3.51 17.84 10.19
N THR A 171 -3.90 18.16 8.95
CA THR A 171 -4.75 19.32 8.67
C THR A 171 -6.09 19.02 8.00
N ALA A 172 -6.27 17.84 7.40
CA ALA A 172 -7.49 17.47 6.72
C ALA A 172 -8.50 16.75 7.65
N PRO A 173 -9.79 16.61 7.29
CA PRO A 173 -10.69 15.67 7.92
C PRO A 173 -10.07 14.26 7.97
N VAL A 174 -10.39 13.48 9.01
CA VAL A 174 -9.79 12.15 9.20
C VAL A 174 -10.10 11.19 8.04
N GLU A 175 -11.25 11.33 7.41
CA GLU A 175 -11.67 10.59 6.23
C GLU A 175 -10.71 10.82 5.06
N VAL A 176 -10.33 12.07 4.83
CA VAL A 176 -9.36 12.46 3.79
C VAL A 176 -7.96 11.96 4.14
N ALA A 177 -7.61 12.01 5.44
CA ALA A 177 -6.34 11.47 5.94
C ALA A 177 -6.25 9.93 5.79
N CYS A 178 -7.35 9.20 5.95
CA CYS A 178 -7.40 7.76 5.65
C CYS A 178 -7.32 7.50 4.13
N ALA A 179 -7.95 8.33 3.33
CA ALA A 179 -7.95 8.16 1.87
C ALA A 179 -6.55 8.38 1.26
N VAL A 180 -5.74 9.31 1.79
CA VAL A 180 -4.41 9.60 1.25
C VAL A 180 -3.42 8.45 1.45
N ILE A 181 -3.55 7.68 2.53
CA ILE A 181 -2.67 6.54 2.80
C ILE A 181 -3.12 5.25 2.11
N LEU A 182 -4.34 5.20 1.57
CA LEU A 182 -4.90 3.97 0.99
C LEU A 182 -4.17 3.47 -0.28
N PRO A 183 -3.59 4.30 -1.17
CA PRO A 183 -2.85 3.82 -2.33
C PRO A 183 -1.68 2.90 -1.98
N CYS A 184 -0.95 3.13 -0.90
CA CYS A 184 0.13 2.25 -0.44
C CYS A 184 -0.35 0.80 -0.19
N PHE A 185 -1.62 0.60 0.18
CA PHE A 185 -2.22 -0.73 0.24
C PHE A 185 -2.69 -1.22 -1.14
N THR A 186 -3.55 -0.45 -1.80
CA THR A 186 -4.29 -0.91 -2.98
C THR A 186 -3.41 -1.03 -4.23
N VAL A 187 -2.51 -0.07 -4.45
CA VAL A 187 -1.59 -0.09 -5.60
C VAL A 187 -0.59 -1.24 -5.45
N TYR A 188 0.02 -1.38 -4.27
CA TYR A 188 1.02 -2.44 -4.04
C TYR A 188 0.41 -3.84 -4.07
N GLN A 189 -0.79 -4.03 -3.49
CA GLN A 189 -1.47 -5.32 -3.55
C GLN A 189 -1.78 -5.71 -5.01
N GLN A 190 -2.30 -4.79 -5.82
CA GLN A 190 -2.61 -5.07 -7.21
C GLN A 190 -1.36 -5.21 -8.10
N THR A 191 -0.32 -4.43 -7.82
CA THR A 191 0.97 -4.58 -8.50
C THR A 191 1.60 -5.92 -8.14
N GLY A 192 1.59 -6.32 -6.87
CA GLY A 192 2.07 -7.63 -6.42
C GLY A 192 1.34 -8.80 -7.10
N ALA A 193 0.01 -8.74 -7.16
CA ALA A 193 -0.81 -9.74 -7.84
C ALA A 193 -0.51 -9.81 -9.35
N HIS A 194 -0.37 -8.65 -10.01
CA HIS A 194 0.02 -8.56 -11.43
C HIS A 194 1.39 -9.16 -11.68
N LEU A 195 2.39 -8.80 -10.87
CA LEU A 195 3.75 -9.32 -10.99
C LEU A 195 3.84 -10.81 -10.73
N LEU A 196 3.07 -11.33 -9.76
CA LEU A 196 2.99 -12.76 -9.49
C LEU A 196 2.49 -13.54 -10.71
N ALA A 197 1.47 -13.00 -11.39
CA ALA A 197 0.91 -13.61 -12.61
C ALA A 197 1.85 -13.48 -13.82
N ALA A 198 2.57 -12.36 -13.94
CA ALA A 198 3.41 -12.02 -15.10
C ALA A 198 4.83 -12.57 -15.00
N ARG A 199 5.32 -12.95 -13.80
CA ARG A 199 6.72 -13.36 -13.60
C ARG A 199 7.09 -14.55 -14.47
N LYS A 200 8.32 -14.55 -15.00
CA LYS A 200 8.84 -15.64 -15.81
C LYS A 200 8.88 -16.97 -15.04
N LYS A 201 8.64 -18.09 -15.74
CA LYS A 201 8.69 -19.45 -15.16
C LYS A 201 10.02 -19.79 -14.46
N HIS A 202 11.12 -19.21 -14.93
CA HIS A 202 12.47 -19.43 -14.39
C HIS A 202 12.80 -18.56 -13.18
N GLY A 203 11.83 -17.75 -12.70
CA GLY A 203 12.00 -16.86 -11.56
C GLY A 203 12.62 -15.51 -11.92
N THR A 204 12.66 -14.63 -10.94
CA THR A 204 13.27 -13.29 -11.00
C THR A 204 14.10 -13.10 -9.72
N PRO A 205 15.20 -12.31 -9.76
CA PRO A 205 15.94 -11.95 -8.55
C PRO A 205 15.07 -11.28 -7.49
N TYR A 206 13.93 -10.71 -7.89
CA TYR A 206 13.00 -9.94 -7.07
C TYR A 206 11.83 -10.77 -6.52
N LYS A 207 11.95 -12.10 -6.60
CA LYS A 207 10.89 -13.03 -6.19
C LYS A 207 10.39 -12.77 -4.77
N ASP A 208 11.27 -12.53 -3.83
CA ASP A 208 10.93 -12.38 -2.41
C ASP A 208 10.13 -11.10 -2.17
N TRP A 209 10.42 -10.04 -2.91
CA TRP A 209 9.65 -8.81 -2.91
C TRP A 209 8.24 -9.02 -3.51
N ILE A 210 8.17 -9.67 -4.68
CA ILE A 210 6.89 -9.98 -5.35
C ILE A 210 6.00 -10.84 -4.47
N ASP A 211 6.56 -11.90 -3.87
CA ASP A 211 5.82 -12.81 -2.99
C ASP A 211 5.29 -12.10 -1.73
N ALA A 212 6.02 -11.11 -1.19
CA ALA A 212 5.58 -10.34 -0.02
C ALA A 212 4.31 -9.53 -0.30
N TYR A 213 4.25 -8.84 -1.43
CA TYR A 213 3.08 -8.03 -1.81
C TYR A 213 1.92 -8.84 -2.41
N ALA A 214 2.17 -10.08 -2.82
CA ALA A 214 1.14 -11.04 -3.25
C ALA A 214 0.65 -11.96 -2.10
N ASP A 215 1.13 -11.76 -0.87
CA ASP A 215 0.76 -12.60 0.28
C ASP A 215 -0.69 -12.38 0.71
N PRO A 216 -1.45 -13.44 1.05
CA PRO A 216 -2.83 -13.34 1.50
C PRO A 216 -3.05 -12.46 2.74
N SER A 217 -2.05 -12.27 3.60
CA SER A 217 -2.16 -11.38 4.75
C SER A 217 -2.13 -9.91 4.34
N PHE A 218 -1.36 -9.56 3.31
CA PHE A 218 -1.38 -8.22 2.75
C PHE A 218 -2.71 -7.93 2.02
N ASP A 219 -3.27 -8.91 1.29
CA ASP A 219 -4.64 -8.81 0.73
C ASP A 219 -5.68 -8.57 1.84
N LYS A 220 -5.59 -9.29 2.97
CA LYS A 220 -6.47 -9.09 4.12
C LYS A 220 -6.36 -7.69 4.71
N ALA A 221 -5.14 -7.18 4.90
CA ALA A 221 -4.90 -5.83 5.40
C ALA A 221 -5.45 -4.78 4.42
N THR A 222 -5.25 -4.97 3.12
CA THR A 222 -5.78 -4.08 2.06
C THR A 222 -7.31 -4.03 2.09
N ARG A 223 -7.99 -5.19 2.21
CA ARG A 223 -9.45 -5.24 2.34
C ARG A 223 -9.95 -4.49 3.56
N ALA A 224 -9.26 -4.63 4.68
CA ALA A 224 -9.63 -3.94 5.92
C ALA A 224 -9.40 -2.41 5.81
N ALA A 225 -8.33 -1.96 5.14
CA ALA A 225 -8.08 -0.55 4.89
C ALA A 225 -9.12 0.07 3.94
N VAL A 226 -9.51 -0.66 2.89
CA VAL A 226 -10.60 -0.24 1.97
C VAL A 226 -11.92 -0.14 2.73
N ALA A 227 -12.29 -1.15 3.52
CA ALA A 227 -13.53 -1.15 4.30
C ALA A 227 -13.60 0.00 5.30
N LEU A 228 -12.46 0.34 5.96
CA LEU A 228 -12.38 1.52 6.83
C LEU A 228 -12.66 2.81 6.07
N CYS A 229 -12.08 2.98 4.89
CA CYS A 229 -12.32 4.17 4.08
C CYS A 229 -13.76 4.25 3.56
N ASP A 230 -14.37 3.13 3.15
CA ASP A 230 -15.77 3.08 2.72
C ASP A 230 -16.72 3.39 3.89
N GLU A 231 -16.45 2.88 5.09
CA GLU A 231 -17.22 3.21 6.30
C GLU A 231 -17.17 4.71 6.62
N LEU A 232 -15.97 5.31 6.61
CA LEU A 232 -15.79 6.73 6.85
C LEU A 232 -16.48 7.58 5.76
N ALA A 233 -16.36 7.17 4.49
CA ALA A 233 -17.01 7.85 3.37
C ALA A 233 -18.54 7.80 3.45
N ALA A 234 -19.11 6.69 3.92
CA ALA A 234 -20.56 6.56 4.11
C ALA A 234 -21.09 7.47 5.23
N ALA A 235 -20.26 7.77 6.22
CA ALA A 235 -20.64 8.60 7.38
C ALA A 235 -20.39 10.11 7.16
N THR A 236 -19.79 10.52 6.03
CA THR A 236 -19.37 11.90 5.80
C THR A 236 -20.17 12.60 4.67
N THR A 237 -19.89 13.87 4.44
CA THR A 237 -20.58 14.69 3.42
C THR A 237 -20.06 14.46 2.01
N PRO A 238 -20.85 14.74 0.95
CA PRO A 238 -20.38 14.66 -0.43
C PRO A 238 -19.11 15.48 -0.70
N ALA A 239 -19.00 16.66 -0.07
CA ALA A 239 -17.84 17.53 -0.22
C ALA A 239 -16.56 16.88 0.37
N VAL A 240 -16.67 16.20 1.50
CA VAL A 240 -15.53 15.48 2.10
C VAL A 240 -15.19 14.25 1.24
N ARG A 241 -16.19 13.50 0.74
CA ARG A 241 -15.93 12.38 -0.19
C ARG A 241 -15.19 12.80 -1.46
N ALA A 242 -15.55 13.96 -2.04
CA ALA A 242 -14.81 14.50 -3.20
C ALA A 242 -13.34 14.75 -2.86
N ARG A 243 -13.05 15.32 -1.68
CA ARG A 243 -11.67 15.52 -1.19
C ARG A 243 -10.95 14.21 -0.89
N MET A 244 -11.66 13.17 -0.41
CA MET A 244 -11.10 11.84 -0.24
C MET A 244 -10.64 11.28 -1.61
N THR A 245 -11.47 11.39 -2.64
CA THR A 245 -11.15 10.94 -4.00
C THR A 245 -9.95 11.72 -4.57
N GLU A 246 -9.91 13.04 -4.41
CA GLU A 246 -8.78 13.86 -4.82
C GLU A 246 -7.47 13.43 -4.13
N ALA A 247 -7.50 13.21 -2.82
CA ALA A 247 -6.35 12.75 -2.04
C ALA A 247 -5.86 11.37 -2.49
N TYR A 248 -6.78 10.42 -2.71
CA TYR A 248 -6.47 9.09 -3.21
C TYR A 248 -5.82 9.12 -4.60
N VAL A 249 -6.41 9.85 -5.54
CA VAL A 249 -5.87 9.98 -6.91
C VAL A 249 -4.51 10.67 -6.91
N THR A 250 -4.33 11.69 -6.07
CA THR A 250 -3.05 12.40 -5.96
C THR A 250 -1.97 11.50 -5.37
N ALA A 251 -2.28 10.75 -4.31
CA ALA A 251 -1.34 9.79 -3.74
C ALA A 251 -1.03 8.66 -4.74
N THR A 252 -2.00 8.18 -5.52
CA THR A 252 -1.74 7.21 -6.61
C THR A 252 -0.78 7.76 -7.67
N ARG A 253 -0.85 9.07 -7.99
CA ARG A 253 0.15 9.72 -8.87
C ARG A 253 1.53 9.74 -8.22
N MET A 254 1.60 9.92 -6.90
CA MET A 254 2.86 9.89 -6.16
C MET A 254 3.45 8.48 -6.11
N GLU A 255 2.61 7.43 -6.10
CA GLU A 255 3.09 6.05 -6.30
C GLU A 255 3.78 5.89 -7.66
N TRP A 256 3.16 6.38 -8.74
CA TRP A 256 3.80 6.35 -10.05
C TRP A 256 5.14 7.12 -10.03
N MET A 257 5.15 8.33 -9.44
CA MET A 257 6.37 9.14 -9.33
C MET A 257 7.44 8.45 -8.49
N PHE A 258 7.06 7.68 -7.47
CA PHE A 258 7.99 6.92 -6.63
C PHE A 258 8.72 5.84 -7.45
N TRP A 259 8.00 5.08 -8.28
CA TRP A 259 8.61 4.12 -9.23
C TRP A 259 9.54 4.81 -10.24
N ASP A 260 9.13 5.94 -10.79
CA ASP A 260 9.90 6.71 -11.77
C ASP A 260 11.15 7.33 -11.13
N SER A 261 11.05 7.86 -9.92
CA SER A 261 12.18 8.40 -9.17
C SER A 261 13.22 7.33 -8.85
N ALA A 262 12.75 6.13 -8.50
CA ALA A 262 13.63 4.99 -8.26
C ALA A 262 14.31 4.52 -9.54
N TRP A 263 13.59 4.44 -10.66
CA TRP A 263 14.15 4.13 -11.97
C TRP A 263 15.26 5.09 -12.39
N LYS A 264 15.06 6.38 -12.12
CA LYS A 264 16.02 7.45 -12.43
C LYS A 264 17.12 7.58 -11.37
N LYS A 265 17.03 6.86 -10.27
CA LYS A 265 17.88 7.04 -9.07
C LYS A 265 17.94 8.50 -8.66
N GLU A 266 16.75 9.11 -8.53
CA GLU A 266 16.58 10.53 -8.27
C GLU A 266 17.35 10.96 -7.01
N GLY A 267 18.04 12.09 -7.11
CA GLY A 267 18.69 12.78 -6.01
C GLY A 267 18.41 14.27 -6.06
N TRP A 268 18.79 14.98 -5.01
CA TRP A 268 18.68 16.45 -5.01
C TRP A 268 19.63 17.05 -6.04
N PRO A 269 19.17 18.02 -6.83
CA PRO A 269 19.99 18.62 -7.89
C PRO A 269 21.07 19.57 -7.37
N VAL A 270 21.01 19.92 -6.08
CA VAL A 270 21.92 20.85 -5.39
C VAL A 270 22.26 20.33 -4.00
#